data_dc531c1f8502ed69792a0c9bc13a672d
#
_entry.id   dc531c1f8502ed69792a0c9bc13a672d
#
_cell.length_a   1.000
_cell.length_b   1.000
_cell.length_c   1.000
_cell.angle_alpha   90.00
_cell.angle_beta   90.00
_cell.angle_gamma   90.00
#
_symmetry.space_group_name_H-M   'P 1'
#
loop_
_entity.id
_entity.type
_entity.pdbx_description
1 polymer ?
#
loop_
_entity_poly.entity_id
_entity_poly.type
_entity_poly.pdbx_seq_one_letter_code
_entity_poly.pdbx_strand_id
1 'polypeptide(L)'
;MKILISEFKKNRPWLDLDNGELVSVIKKNIKDVAIDWIYQIEDFSIILEKIEDYELIFIHIDHQSINYALLNSERMKKYEYKIIIYGYGVLFNSDLRKFKFSICNDDIHDVIKIASNILSVHLEYNENELEASDFSDLPLLTIENYPIRYSKGCENNCPYCERSLENNKIYKSPKIFEKELCIALEQYGAKALTFIDSSLLGGNNNKFFEEILPIIEKYQIPWRANGVTLVSLNKSKVKKLAKSKCYLLSLGVEHIDSTVKIGKKIDYQKLENILKCLNKNNIFSLGFFIVGLENDNYQK
;
A
#
# COMPACT_ATOMS: atom_id res chain seq x y z
N MET A 1 16.38 -22.21 -6.21
CA MET A 1 15.23 -21.50 -6.84
C MET A 1 15.52 -20.03 -6.88
N LYS A 2 15.31 -19.36 -8.00
CA LYS A 2 15.56 -17.93 -8.14
C LYS A 2 14.31 -17.22 -8.66
N ILE A 3 13.90 -16.17 -7.99
CA ILE A 3 12.65 -15.42 -8.26
C ILE A 3 12.98 -13.95 -8.48
N LEU A 4 12.32 -13.31 -9.42
CA LEU A 4 12.43 -11.89 -9.66
C LEU A 4 11.16 -11.16 -9.20
N ILE A 5 11.34 -10.12 -8.41
CA ILE A 5 10.31 -9.12 -8.10
C ILE A 5 10.63 -7.85 -8.91
N SER A 6 9.66 -7.36 -9.65
CA SER A 6 9.86 -6.22 -10.52
C SER A 6 8.66 -5.27 -10.57
N GLU A 7 8.92 -4.04 -10.96
CA GLU A 7 7.89 -3.06 -11.29
C GLU A 7 8.36 -2.09 -12.37
N PHE A 8 7.42 -1.63 -13.18
CA PHE A 8 7.69 -0.58 -14.16
C PHE A 8 7.82 0.78 -13.50
N LYS A 9 8.41 1.73 -14.24
CA LYS A 9 8.68 3.08 -13.78
C LYS A 9 7.41 3.79 -13.31
N LYS A 10 7.53 4.40 -12.15
CA LYS A 10 6.52 5.26 -11.51
C LYS A 10 7.09 6.67 -11.33
N ASN A 11 6.22 7.67 -11.32
CA ASN A 11 6.63 9.06 -11.07
C ASN A 11 7.20 9.28 -9.66
N ARG A 12 6.82 8.42 -8.71
CA ARG A 12 7.34 8.41 -7.33
C ARG A 12 7.67 6.99 -6.93
N PRO A 13 8.94 6.64 -6.84
CA PRO A 13 9.35 5.33 -6.38
C PRO A 13 9.08 5.21 -4.87
N TRP A 14 8.13 4.39 -4.53
CA TRP A 14 7.89 3.95 -3.15
C TRP A 14 8.26 2.49 -3.05
N LEU A 15 8.73 2.06 -1.88
CA LEU A 15 8.77 0.64 -1.59
C LEU A 15 7.34 0.10 -1.60
N ASP A 16 7.09 -0.87 -2.43
CA ASP A 16 5.80 -1.51 -2.54
C ASP A 16 5.64 -2.55 -1.44
N LEU A 17 4.74 -2.29 -0.49
CA LEU A 17 4.54 -3.18 0.65
C LEU A 17 3.91 -4.51 0.25
N ASP A 18 3.15 -4.56 -0.84
CA ASP A 18 2.56 -5.81 -1.34
C ASP A 18 3.66 -6.72 -1.90
N ASN A 19 4.64 -6.15 -2.60
CA ASN A 19 5.85 -6.86 -3.01
C ASN A 19 6.65 -7.37 -1.80
N GLY A 20 6.84 -6.55 -0.77
CA GLY A 20 7.53 -6.94 0.46
C GLY A 20 6.81 -8.05 1.22
N GLU A 21 5.50 -7.99 1.29
CA GLU A 21 4.66 -9.03 1.90
C GLU A 21 4.74 -10.35 1.10
N LEU A 22 4.69 -10.27 -0.22
CA LEU A 22 4.87 -11.42 -1.11
C LEU A 22 6.21 -12.11 -0.87
N VAL A 23 7.29 -11.35 -0.77
CA VAL A 23 8.64 -11.89 -0.48
C VAL A 23 8.69 -12.55 0.89
N SER A 24 8.06 -11.95 1.90
CA SER A 24 7.97 -12.56 3.23
C SER A 24 7.31 -13.94 3.19
N VAL A 25 6.19 -14.05 2.47
CA VAL A 25 5.49 -15.34 2.28
C VAL A 25 6.36 -16.35 1.53
N ILE A 26 7.01 -15.95 0.45
CA ILE A 26 7.87 -16.83 -0.33
C ILE A 26 9.02 -17.37 0.53
N LYS A 27 9.74 -16.52 1.24
CA LYS A 27 10.87 -16.93 2.10
C LYS A 27 10.44 -17.80 3.28
N LYS A 28 9.25 -17.61 3.80
CA LYS A 28 8.69 -18.44 4.87
C LYS A 28 8.45 -19.87 4.41
N ASN A 29 8.13 -20.07 3.14
CA ASN A 29 7.71 -21.36 2.59
C ASN A 29 8.80 -22.07 1.77
N ILE A 30 9.75 -21.34 1.21
CA ILE A 30 10.79 -21.91 0.33
C ILE A 30 12.16 -21.64 0.94
N LYS A 31 12.83 -22.72 1.36
CA LYS A 31 14.21 -22.64 1.86
C LYS A 31 15.16 -22.30 0.71
N ASP A 32 16.18 -21.51 1.00
CA ASP A 32 17.25 -21.16 0.07
C ASP A 32 16.75 -20.55 -1.25
N VAL A 33 15.63 -19.83 -1.22
CA VAL A 33 15.17 -19.05 -2.35
C VAL A 33 16.01 -17.78 -2.49
N ALA A 34 16.51 -17.52 -3.70
CA ALA A 34 17.15 -16.26 -4.04
C ALA A 34 16.11 -15.31 -4.63
N ILE A 35 16.03 -14.10 -4.10
CA ILE A 35 15.13 -13.04 -4.57
C ILE A 35 15.97 -11.92 -5.18
N ASP A 36 15.78 -11.68 -6.47
CA ASP A 36 16.30 -10.50 -7.14
C ASP A 36 15.20 -9.43 -7.22
N TRP A 37 15.63 -8.17 -7.18
CA TRP A 37 14.74 -7.04 -7.32
C TRP A 37 15.21 -6.14 -8.47
N ILE A 38 14.30 -5.82 -9.40
CA ILE A 38 14.55 -4.85 -10.46
C ILE A 38 13.39 -3.86 -10.50
N TYR A 39 13.67 -2.63 -10.07
CA TYR A 39 12.68 -1.57 -9.98
C TYR A 39 12.82 -0.54 -11.08
N GLN A 40 11.73 0.21 -11.31
CA GLN A 40 11.69 1.38 -12.18
C GLN A 40 12.12 1.07 -13.62
N ILE A 41 11.76 -0.11 -14.12
CA ILE A 41 12.08 -0.50 -15.50
C ILE A 41 11.25 0.31 -16.51
N GLU A 42 11.91 0.83 -17.52
CA GLU A 42 11.27 1.44 -18.68
C GLU A 42 11.21 0.47 -19.85
N ASP A 43 12.22 -0.38 -19.99
CA ASP A 43 12.36 -1.37 -21.04
C ASP A 43 12.58 -2.77 -20.44
N PHE A 44 11.72 -3.70 -20.83
CA PHE A 44 11.77 -5.10 -20.38
C PHE A 44 13.03 -5.84 -20.84
N SER A 45 13.82 -5.31 -21.77
CA SER A 45 15.08 -5.91 -22.23
C SER A 45 16.06 -6.19 -21.07
N ILE A 46 16.04 -5.35 -20.04
CA ILE A 46 16.87 -5.53 -18.82
C ILE A 46 16.56 -6.88 -18.14
N ILE A 47 15.31 -7.30 -18.16
CA ILE A 47 14.90 -8.59 -17.60
C ILE A 47 15.21 -9.72 -18.60
N LEU A 48 15.02 -9.46 -19.90
CA LEU A 48 15.25 -10.47 -20.94
C LEU A 48 16.68 -11.03 -20.94
N GLU A 49 17.67 -10.21 -20.62
CA GLU A 49 19.08 -10.64 -20.56
C GLU A 49 19.33 -11.75 -19.53
N LYS A 50 18.47 -11.86 -18.51
CA LYS A 50 18.60 -12.82 -17.41
C LYS A 50 17.34 -13.67 -17.22
N ILE A 51 16.42 -13.62 -18.16
CA ILE A 51 15.08 -14.20 -17.95
C ILE A 51 15.12 -15.70 -17.67
N GLU A 52 16.09 -16.41 -18.24
CA GLU A 52 16.24 -17.84 -18.02
C GLU A 52 16.80 -18.20 -16.65
N ASP A 53 17.37 -17.24 -15.93
CA ASP A 53 17.86 -17.45 -14.56
C ASP A 53 16.70 -17.59 -13.55
N TYR A 54 15.49 -17.15 -13.91
CA TYR A 54 14.36 -17.09 -12.99
C TYR A 54 13.34 -18.20 -13.29
N GLU A 55 12.91 -18.88 -12.27
CA GLU A 55 11.77 -19.81 -12.31
C GLU A 55 10.43 -19.07 -12.33
N LEU A 56 10.35 -17.90 -11.69
CA LEU A 56 9.14 -17.09 -11.65
C LEU A 56 9.48 -15.60 -11.57
N ILE A 57 8.68 -14.79 -12.24
CA ILE A 57 8.81 -13.33 -12.31
C ILE A 57 7.50 -12.71 -11.91
N PHE A 58 7.54 -11.83 -10.91
CA PHE A 58 6.40 -11.03 -10.48
C PHE A 58 6.57 -9.59 -10.97
N ILE A 59 5.54 -9.04 -11.60
CA ILE A 59 5.55 -7.66 -12.09
C ILE A 59 4.31 -6.94 -11.56
N HIS A 60 4.53 -6.04 -10.63
CA HIS A 60 3.48 -5.15 -10.13
C HIS A 60 3.25 -4.00 -11.11
N ILE A 61 1.98 -3.77 -11.46
CA ILE A 61 1.55 -2.74 -12.39
C ILE A 61 0.47 -1.88 -11.71
N ASP A 62 0.84 -0.68 -11.30
CA ASP A 62 -0.12 0.32 -10.85
C ASP A 62 -0.60 1.21 -12.03
N HIS A 63 -1.52 2.13 -11.77
CA HIS A 63 -2.06 3.01 -12.79
C HIS A 63 -1.01 3.96 -13.40
N GLN A 64 0.09 4.29 -12.71
CA GLN A 64 1.16 5.15 -13.22
C GLN A 64 2.09 4.39 -14.18
N SER A 65 2.19 3.08 -14.03
CA SER A 65 3.09 2.23 -14.79
C SER A 65 2.45 1.54 -16.01
N ILE A 66 1.14 1.71 -16.24
CA ILE A 66 0.40 1.07 -17.34
C ILE A 66 1.07 1.29 -18.71
N ASN A 67 1.48 2.52 -19.02
CA ASN A 67 2.07 2.84 -20.33
C ASN A 67 3.36 2.07 -20.58
N TYR A 68 4.22 1.94 -19.57
CA TYR A 68 5.45 1.16 -19.69
C TYR A 68 5.16 -0.33 -19.85
N ALA A 69 4.19 -0.86 -19.12
CA ALA A 69 3.75 -2.24 -19.26
C ALA A 69 3.22 -2.54 -20.66
N LEU A 70 2.43 -1.63 -21.24
CA LEU A 70 1.89 -1.78 -22.60
C LEU A 70 2.98 -1.74 -23.68
N LEU A 71 3.94 -0.81 -23.57
CA LEU A 71 5.06 -0.72 -24.52
C LEU A 71 5.92 -2.02 -24.53
N ASN A 72 5.92 -2.76 -23.46
CA ASN A 72 6.69 -3.98 -23.28
C ASN A 72 5.84 -5.27 -23.38
N SER A 73 4.53 -5.15 -23.56
CA SER A 73 3.58 -6.28 -23.48
C SER A 73 3.90 -7.43 -24.43
N GLU A 74 4.23 -7.14 -25.68
CA GLU A 74 4.57 -8.16 -26.68
C GLU A 74 5.83 -8.97 -26.31
N ARG A 75 6.82 -8.32 -25.67
CA ARG A 75 8.03 -8.99 -25.18
C ARG A 75 7.73 -9.85 -23.97
N MET A 76 6.95 -9.33 -23.01
CA MET A 76 6.53 -10.05 -21.81
C MET A 76 5.69 -11.29 -22.17
N LYS A 77 4.82 -11.17 -23.15
CA LYS A 77 3.90 -12.24 -23.58
C LYS A 77 4.62 -13.51 -24.05
N LYS A 78 5.82 -13.40 -24.59
CA LYS A 78 6.64 -14.55 -24.96
C LYS A 78 7.03 -15.43 -23.77
N TYR A 79 7.01 -14.87 -22.56
CA TYR A 79 7.40 -15.53 -21.32
C TYR A 79 6.25 -15.59 -20.31
N GLU A 80 5.01 -15.44 -20.77
CA GLU A 80 3.83 -15.41 -19.89
C GLU A 80 3.64 -16.71 -19.09
N TYR A 81 4.34 -17.79 -19.43
CA TYR A 81 4.31 -19.04 -18.68
C TYR A 81 5.02 -18.97 -17.33
N LYS A 82 5.91 -17.97 -17.13
CA LYS A 82 6.62 -17.71 -15.88
C LYS A 82 6.54 -16.26 -15.39
N ILE A 83 5.63 -15.47 -15.94
CA ILE A 83 5.39 -14.10 -15.50
C ILE A 83 3.98 -13.98 -14.90
N ILE A 84 3.90 -13.47 -13.70
CA ILE A 84 2.64 -13.05 -13.08
C ILE A 84 2.61 -11.52 -13.07
N ILE A 85 1.63 -10.93 -13.74
CA ILE A 85 1.35 -9.49 -13.66
C ILE A 85 0.17 -9.25 -12.72
N TYR A 86 0.26 -8.27 -11.85
CA TYR A 86 -0.78 -7.97 -10.89
C TYR A 86 -0.82 -6.48 -10.52
N GLY A 87 -1.92 -6.05 -9.94
CA GLY A 87 -2.14 -4.69 -9.52
C GLY A 87 -3.31 -4.00 -10.22
N TYR A 88 -3.70 -2.84 -9.73
CA TYR A 88 -4.81 -2.08 -10.29
C TYR A 88 -4.58 -1.60 -11.73
N GLY A 89 -3.33 -1.43 -12.15
CA GLY A 89 -3.02 -1.12 -13.54
C GLY A 89 -3.48 -2.20 -14.51
N VAL A 90 -3.51 -3.46 -14.09
CA VAL A 90 -4.03 -4.58 -14.89
C VAL A 90 -5.55 -4.45 -15.05
N LEU A 91 -6.28 -4.02 -14.01
CA LEU A 91 -7.73 -3.81 -14.06
C LEU A 91 -8.15 -2.81 -15.13
N PHE A 92 -7.39 -1.72 -15.27
CA PHE A 92 -7.75 -0.61 -16.17
C PHE A 92 -7.34 -0.83 -17.62
N ASN A 93 -6.72 -1.97 -17.97
CA ASN A 93 -6.30 -2.23 -19.34
C ASN A 93 -6.68 -3.64 -19.82
N SER A 94 -7.44 -3.70 -20.94
CA SER A 94 -7.94 -4.95 -21.50
C SER A 94 -6.83 -5.86 -22.04
N ASP A 95 -5.71 -5.30 -22.54
CA ASP A 95 -4.63 -6.10 -23.12
C ASP A 95 -3.75 -6.72 -22.02
N LEU A 96 -3.54 -6.02 -20.92
CA LEU A 96 -2.88 -6.58 -19.74
C LEU A 96 -3.71 -7.70 -19.11
N ARG A 97 -5.04 -7.58 -19.09
CA ARG A 97 -5.93 -8.64 -18.58
C ARG A 97 -5.91 -9.93 -19.40
N LYS A 98 -5.41 -9.88 -20.65
CA LYS A 98 -5.27 -11.07 -21.52
C LYS A 98 -4.00 -11.89 -21.26
N PHE A 99 -3.11 -11.46 -20.38
CA PHE A 99 -1.98 -12.28 -19.98
C PHE A 99 -2.46 -13.55 -19.27
N LYS A 100 -1.75 -14.65 -19.49
CA LYS A 100 -2.09 -15.96 -18.91
C LYS A 100 -2.24 -15.91 -17.39
N PHE A 101 -1.37 -15.17 -16.72
CA PHE A 101 -1.42 -14.94 -15.28
C PHE A 101 -1.51 -13.46 -14.99
N SER A 102 -2.74 -12.95 -15.04
CA SER A 102 -3.06 -11.54 -14.75
C SER A 102 -4.03 -11.43 -13.60
N ILE A 103 -3.73 -10.54 -12.64
CA ILE A 103 -4.54 -10.30 -11.44
C ILE A 103 -4.86 -8.82 -11.38
N CYS A 104 -6.15 -8.49 -11.29
CA CYS A 104 -6.68 -7.14 -11.44
C CYS A 104 -6.74 -6.34 -10.12
N ASN A 105 -5.98 -6.72 -9.13
CA ASN A 105 -5.93 -6.07 -7.83
C ASN A 105 -4.55 -6.25 -7.18
N ASP A 106 -4.35 -5.64 -6.01
CA ASP A 106 -3.15 -5.79 -5.20
C ASP A 106 -3.29 -6.95 -4.17
N ASP A 107 -4.27 -7.85 -4.34
CA ASP A 107 -4.44 -8.96 -3.41
C ASP A 107 -3.39 -10.04 -3.67
N ILE A 108 -2.43 -10.15 -2.77
CA ILE A 108 -1.35 -11.12 -2.87
C ILE A 108 -1.82 -12.56 -2.67
N HIS A 109 -3.03 -12.81 -2.14
CA HIS A 109 -3.57 -14.16 -2.01
C HIS A 109 -3.71 -14.85 -3.38
N ASP A 110 -4.32 -14.16 -4.36
CA ASP A 110 -4.43 -14.67 -5.72
C ASP A 110 -3.07 -14.84 -6.38
N VAL A 111 -2.14 -13.91 -6.12
CA VAL A 111 -0.74 -13.98 -6.61
C VAL A 111 -0.05 -15.23 -6.07
N ILE A 112 -0.15 -15.48 -4.76
CA ILE A 112 0.45 -16.64 -4.08
C ILE A 112 -0.15 -17.95 -4.60
N LYS A 113 -1.48 -18.00 -4.80
CA LYS A 113 -2.16 -19.18 -5.33
C LYS A 113 -1.67 -19.56 -6.74
N ILE A 114 -1.51 -18.58 -7.62
CA ILE A 114 -0.96 -18.80 -8.96
C ILE A 114 0.51 -19.20 -8.86
N ALA A 115 1.31 -18.54 -8.03
CA ALA A 115 2.71 -18.86 -7.81
C ALA A 115 2.91 -20.30 -7.30
N SER A 116 2.10 -20.73 -6.32
CA SER A 116 2.07 -22.10 -5.82
C SER A 116 1.90 -23.13 -6.95
N ASN A 117 0.98 -22.86 -7.88
CA ASN A 117 0.73 -23.74 -9.00
C ASN A 117 1.89 -23.78 -10.00
N ILE A 118 2.47 -22.62 -10.34
CA ILE A 118 3.61 -22.56 -11.30
C ILE A 118 4.84 -23.25 -10.72
N LEU A 119 5.15 -22.97 -9.44
CA LEU A 119 6.32 -23.51 -8.77
C LEU A 119 6.13 -24.96 -8.30
N SER A 120 4.91 -25.49 -8.34
CA SER A 120 4.54 -26.80 -7.77
C SER A 120 4.95 -26.93 -6.29
N VAL A 121 4.86 -25.83 -5.53
CA VAL A 121 5.18 -25.72 -4.11
C VAL A 121 3.98 -25.16 -3.39
N HIS A 122 3.59 -25.79 -2.27
CA HIS A 122 2.54 -25.23 -1.43
C HIS A 122 3.06 -24.02 -0.65
N LEU A 123 2.49 -22.83 -0.92
CA LEU A 123 2.81 -21.60 -0.21
C LEU A 123 1.69 -21.32 0.80
N GLU A 124 1.97 -21.54 2.09
CA GLU A 124 1.06 -21.19 3.16
C GLU A 124 0.94 -19.67 3.30
N TYR A 125 -0.28 -19.18 3.26
CA TYR A 125 -0.62 -17.78 3.46
C TYR A 125 -1.93 -17.66 4.23
N ASN A 126 -1.96 -16.80 5.23
CA ASN A 126 -3.17 -16.50 5.99
C ASN A 126 -3.89 -15.31 5.36
N GLU A 127 -4.95 -15.54 4.60
CA GLU A 127 -5.74 -14.50 3.94
C GLU A 127 -6.45 -13.52 4.91
N ASN A 128 -6.49 -13.84 6.20
CA ASN A 128 -7.13 -13.01 7.23
C ASN A 128 -6.13 -12.16 8.04
N GLU A 129 -4.84 -12.24 7.75
CA GLU A 129 -3.80 -11.50 8.47
C GLU A 129 -2.68 -11.11 7.51
N LEU A 130 -2.26 -9.84 7.55
CA LEU A 130 -1.15 -9.33 6.75
C LEU A 130 0.19 -9.78 7.34
N GLU A 131 1.13 -10.19 6.48
CA GLU A 131 2.51 -10.45 6.88
C GLU A 131 3.33 -9.14 7.00
N ALA A 132 4.47 -9.22 7.65
CA ALA A 132 5.45 -8.14 7.64
C ALA A 132 6.12 -8.06 6.26
N SER A 133 6.35 -6.85 5.75
CA SER A 133 7.06 -6.70 4.48
C SER A 133 8.55 -7.02 4.65
N ASP A 134 9.14 -7.77 3.73
CA ASP A 134 10.55 -8.14 3.71
C ASP A 134 11.25 -7.55 2.48
N PHE A 135 12.21 -6.68 2.71
CA PHE A 135 13.04 -6.03 1.70
C PHE A 135 14.53 -6.35 1.88
N SER A 136 14.86 -7.41 2.62
CA SER A 136 16.24 -7.73 3.00
C SER A 136 17.16 -8.07 1.80
N ASP A 137 16.60 -8.48 0.67
CA ASP A 137 17.38 -8.73 -0.57
C ASP A 137 17.54 -7.48 -1.43
N LEU A 138 16.91 -6.37 -1.08
CA LEU A 138 17.21 -5.12 -1.74
C LEU A 138 18.63 -4.69 -1.43
N PRO A 139 19.45 -4.36 -2.46
CA PRO A 139 20.83 -3.91 -2.27
C PRO A 139 20.82 -2.49 -1.71
N LEU A 140 20.49 -2.33 -0.48
CA LEU A 140 20.41 -1.07 0.22
C LEU A 140 20.30 -1.38 1.72
N LEU A 141 20.14 -0.50 2.66
CA LEU A 141 19.79 0.88 2.51
C LEU A 141 19.33 1.38 3.84
N THR A 142 19.62 2.58 4.05
CA THR A 142 18.90 3.35 5.07
C THR A 142 17.59 3.83 4.46
N ILE A 143 16.47 3.46 5.05
CA ILE A 143 15.14 3.95 4.68
C ILE A 143 14.66 4.90 5.77
N GLU A 144 15.12 6.14 5.73
CA GLU A 144 14.84 7.10 6.81
C GLU A 144 13.35 7.30 7.10
N ASN A 145 12.52 7.24 6.07
CA ASN A 145 11.08 7.36 6.20
C ASN A 145 10.42 6.06 5.72
N TYR A 146 10.30 5.09 6.62
CA TYR A 146 9.86 3.75 6.30
C TYR A 146 8.35 3.70 6.06
N PRO A 147 7.90 3.22 4.89
CA PRO A 147 6.48 2.96 4.67
C PRO A 147 6.05 1.77 5.50
N ILE A 148 4.94 1.88 6.21
CA ILE A 148 4.37 0.81 7.01
C ILE A 148 2.86 0.75 6.80
N ARG A 149 2.28 -0.44 6.96
CA ARG A 149 0.84 -0.66 6.87
C ARG A 149 0.39 -1.46 8.09
N TYR A 150 -0.67 -1.00 8.74
CA TYR A 150 -1.38 -1.78 9.74
C TYR A 150 -2.53 -2.57 9.15
N SER A 151 -3.24 -1.97 8.17
CA SER A 151 -4.39 -2.61 7.52
C SER A 151 -4.41 -2.39 6.02
N LYS A 152 -4.95 -3.37 5.29
CA LYS A 152 -5.28 -3.30 3.87
C LYS A 152 -6.79 -3.34 3.70
N GLY A 153 -7.30 -2.67 2.66
CA GLY A 153 -8.73 -2.52 2.44
C GLY A 153 -9.34 -1.30 3.15
N CYS A 154 -10.59 -1.00 2.81
CA CYS A 154 -11.31 0.16 3.32
C CYS A 154 -12.77 -0.19 3.57
N GLU A 155 -13.29 0.22 4.71
CA GLU A 155 -14.70 0.07 5.07
C GLU A 155 -15.63 1.09 4.39
N ASN A 156 -15.07 2.06 3.66
CA ASN A 156 -15.85 3.08 2.97
C ASN A 156 -16.09 2.68 1.52
N ASN A 157 -17.32 2.74 1.07
CA ASN A 157 -17.71 2.47 -0.32
C ASN A 157 -17.86 3.79 -1.09
N CYS A 158 -16.74 4.49 -1.33
CA CYS A 158 -16.73 5.77 -2.03
C CYS A 158 -16.81 5.54 -3.55
N PRO A 159 -17.80 6.12 -4.27
CA PRO A 159 -18.04 5.81 -5.69
C PRO A 159 -16.92 6.26 -6.64
N TYR A 160 -16.04 7.14 -6.20
CA TYR A 160 -14.90 7.66 -6.96
C TYR A 160 -13.57 6.97 -6.61
N CYS A 161 -13.56 6.05 -5.67
CA CYS A 161 -12.33 5.47 -5.12
C CYS A 161 -12.15 4.03 -5.62
N GLU A 162 -11.00 3.73 -6.24
CA GLU A 162 -10.65 2.36 -6.65
C GLU A 162 -10.62 1.37 -5.47
N ARG A 163 -10.27 1.86 -4.28
CA ARG A 163 -10.22 1.06 -3.04
C ARG A 163 -11.60 0.60 -2.55
N SER A 164 -12.69 1.12 -3.10
CA SER A 164 -14.04 0.60 -2.85
C SER A 164 -14.23 -0.84 -3.37
N LEU A 165 -13.34 -1.31 -4.23
CA LEU A 165 -13.31 -2.69 -4.71
C LEU A 165 -12.70 -3.67 -3.68
N GLU A 166 -11.99 -3.17 -2.67
CA GLU A 166 -11.41 -3.95 -1.57
C GLU A 166 -12.42 -4.05 -0.42
N ASN A 167 -13.40 -4.94 -0.53
CA ASN A 167 -14.52 -5.03 0.42
C ASN A 167 -14.14 -5.54 1.82
N ASN A 168 -13.00 -6.22 1.98
CA ASN A 168 -12.56 -6.79 3.25
C ASN A 168 -11.36 -6.02 3.79
N LYS A 169 -11.44 -5.61 5.05
CA LYS A 169 -10.32 -5.01 5.74
C LYS A 169 -9.55 -6.06 6.53
N ILE A 170 -8.30 -6.27 6.15
CA ILE A 170 -7.39 -7.23 6.77
C ILE A 170 -6.36 -6.44 7.59
N TYR A 171 -5.89 -7.00 8.69
CA TYR A 171 -5.01 -6.32 9.64
C TYR A 171 -3.74 -7.12 9.89
N LYS A 172 -2.65 -6.43 10.23
CA LYS A 172 -1.51 -7.04 10.92
C LYS A 172 -1.86 -7.23 12.38
N SER A 173 -1.49 -8.36 12.95
CA SER A 173 -1.50 -8.49 14.40
C SER A 173 -0.50 -7.53 15.05
N PRO A 174 -0.70 -7.13 16.31
CA PRO A 174 0.26 -6.32 17.05
C PRO A 174 1.67 -6.90 17.04
N LYS A 175 1.79 -8.22 17.11
CA LYS A 175 3.07 -8.94 17.07
C LYS A 175 3.79 -8.79 15.72
N ILE A 176 3.07 -8.96 14.62
CA ILE A 176 3.63 -8.79 13.25
C ILE A 176 4.00 -7.33 13.03
N PHE A 177 3.14 -6.39 13.44
CA PHE A 177 3.42 -4.97 13.34
C PHE A 177 4.67 -4.56 14.12
N GLU A 178 4.80 -5.00 15.37
CA GLU A 178 5.98 -4.69 16.20
C GLU A 178 7.25 -5.30 15.62
N LYS A 179 7.18 -6.53 15.11
CA LYS A 179 8.31 -7.18 14.41
C LYS A 179 8.79 -6.35 13.22
N GLU A 180 7.86 -5.91 12.36
CA GLU A 180 8.19 -5.08 11.19
C GLU A 180 8.76 -3.72 11.62
N LEU A 181 8.21 -3.11 12.66
CA LEU A 181 8.74 -1.87 13.23
C LEU A 181 10.18 -2.04 13.73
N CYS A 182 10.50 -3.13 14.44
CA CYS A 182 11.87 -3.43 14.86
C CYS A 182 12.80 -3.58 13.65
N ILE A 183 12.38 -4.31 12.62
CA ILE A 183 13.13 -4.45 11.37
C ILE A 183 13.37 -3.08 10.73
N ALA A 184 12.34 -2.22 10.64
CA ALA A 184 12.46 -0.89 10.11
C ALA A 184 13.51 -0.04 10.85
N LEU A 185 13.53 -0.13 12.18
CA LEU A 185 14.47 0.62 13.02
C LEU A 185 15.90 0.06 12.95
N GLU A 186 16.05 -1.25 13.11
CA GLU A 186 17.35 -1.91 13.32
C GLU A 186 18.07 -2.20 11.99
N GLN A 187 17.35 -2.65 10.98
CA GLN A 187 17.96 -3.05 9.70
C GLN A 187 17.98 -1.90 8.68
N TYR A 188 16.90 -1.11 8.63
CA TYR A 188 16.77 -0.03 7.64
C TYR A 188 17.08 1.36 8.19
N GLY A 189 17.33 1.50 9.50
CA GLY A 189 17.67 2.76 10.13
C GLY A 189 16.57 3.82 10.03
N ALA A 190 15.30 3.37 10.10
CA ALA A 190 14.14 4.25 9.99
C ALA A 190 14.15 5.34 11.07
N LYS A 191 13.98 6.60 10.65
CA LYS A 191 13.87 7.77 11.54
C LYS A 191 12.44 8.25 11.67
N ALA A 192 11.57 7.86 10.74
CA ALA A 192 10.15 8.16 10.74
C ALA A 192 9.36 7.06 10.03
N LEU A 193 8.06 6.98 10.33
CA LEU A 193 7.14 6.06 9.64
C LEU A 193 6.13 6.84 8.78
N THR A 194 5.78 6.27 7.64
CA THR A 194 4.63 6.70 6.84
C THR A 194 3.61 5.58 6.75
N PHE A 195 2.47 5.75 7.42
CA PHE A 195 1.35 4.84 7.23
C PHE A 195 0.71 5.06 5.87
N ILE A 196 0.60 3.98 5.09
CA ILE A 196 0.01 4.00 3.73
C ILE A 196 -1.32 3.27 3.64
N ASP A 197 -1.95 3.02 4.77
CA ASP A 197 -3.28 2.42 4.86
C ASP A 197 -4.30 3.22 4.08
N SER A 198 -5.23 2.55 3.40
CA SER A 198 -6.36 3.21 2.71
C SER A 198 -7.32 3.87 3.70
N SER A 199 -7.44 3.33 4.92
CA SER A 199 -8.26 3.85 6.03
C SER A 199 -7.66 3.44 7.38
N LEU A 200 -6.58 4.13 7.81
CA LEU A 200 -5.83 3.75 9.02
C LEU A 200 -6.68 3.77 10.28
N LEU A 201 -7.35 4.88 10.54
CA LEU A 201 -8.09 5.07 11.79
C LEU A 201 -9.49 4.47 11.78
N GLY A 202 -9.95 4.03 10.61
CA GLY A 202 -11.20 3.32 10.32
C GLY A 202 -12.44 3.80 11.06
N GLY A 203 -13.60 3.91 10.44
CA GLY A 203 -14.90 4.31 10.99
C GLY A 203 -15.02 4.33 12.52
N ASN A 204 -15.75 3.39 13.07
CA ASN A 204 -15.93 3.23 14.53
C ASN A 204 -14.92 2.28 15.18
N ASN A 205 -13.96 1.75 14.41
CA ASN A 205 -12.99 0.78 14.91
C ASN A 205 -11.87 1.49 15.69
N ASN A 206 -11.73 1.17 16.97
CA ASN A 206 -10.67 1.69 17.82
C ASN A 206 -9.41 0.81 17.84
N LYS A 207 -9.35 -0.27 17.08
CA LYS A 207 -8.22 -1.23 17.10
C LYS A 207 -6.86 -0.55 16.96
N PHE A 208 -6.72 0.42 16.05
CA PHE A 208 -5.46 1.16 15.92
C PHE A 208 -5.05 1.82 17.24
N PHE A 209 -5.99 2.46 17.94
CA PHE A 209 -5.72 3.16 19.19
C PHE A 209 -5.47 2.22 20.38
N GLU A 210 -5.99 1.01 20.35
CA GLU A 210 -5.91 0.04 21.42
C GLU A 210 -4.73 -0.91 21.25
N GLU A 211 -4.41 -1.29 20.02
CA GLU A 211 -3.45 -2.33 19.73
C GLU A 211 -2.11 -1.78 19.19
N ILE A 212 -2.15 -0.78 18.31
CA ILE A 212 -0.97 -0.30 17.56
C ILE A 212 -0.35 0.96 18.14
N LEU A 213 -1.19 1.91 18.53
CA LEU A 213 -0.70 3.18 19.06
C LEU A 213 0.18 3.01 20.30
N PRO A 214 -0.11 2.09 21.25
CA PRO A 214 0.77 1.81 22.39
C PRO A 214 2.16 1.30 21.96
N ILE A 215 2.24 0.51 20.89
CA ILE A 215 3.52 0.05 20.33
C ILE A 215 4.31 1.25 19.82
N ILE A 216 3.69 2.12 18.98
CA ILE A 216 4.34 3.31 18.46
C ILE A 216 4.80 4.24 19.60
N GLU A 217 3.97 4.41 20.65
CA GLU A 217 4.35 5.19 21.84
C GLU A 217 5.58 4.62 22.55
N LYS A 218 5.72 3.30 22.62
CA LYS A 218 6.89 2.63 23.21
C LYS A 218 8.20 2.98 22.50
N TYR A 219 8.18 2.98 21.17
CA TYR A 219 9.37 3.26 20.35
C TYR A 219 9.64 4.74 20.11
N GLN A 220 8.68 5.61 20.40
CA GLN A 220 8.83 7.06 20.29
C GLN A 220 9.33 7.54 18.91
N ILE A 221 9.01 6.81 17.84
CA ILE A 221 9.35 7.19 16.46
C ILE A 221 8.34 8.19 15.90
N PRO A 222 8.77 9.28 15.25
CA PRO A 222 7.86 10.19 14.54
C PRO A 222 7.12 9.46 13.41
N TRP A 223 5.87 9.81 13.20
CA TRP A 223 5.08 9.20 12.13
C TRP A 223 4.03 10.11 11.52
N ARG A 224 3.66 9.79 10.31
CA ARG A 224 2.55 10.42 9.59
C ARG A 224 1.62 9.35 9.00
N ALA A 225 0.40 9.76 8.64
CA ALA A 225 -0.55 8.87 8.00
C ALA A 225 -1.25 9.50 6.81
N ASN A 226 -1.43 8.69 5.78
CA ASN A 226 -2.37 8.93 4.69
C ASN A 226 -3.73 8.26 5.01
N GLY A 227 -4.76 8.54 4.21
CA GLY A 227 -6.03 7.81 4.33
C GLY A 227 -6.79 8.02 5.63
N VAL A 228 -6.74 9.22 6.21
CA VAL A 228 -7.49 9.55 7.43
C VAL A 228 -8.79 10.25 7.08
N THR A 229 -9.90 9.71 7.56
CA THR A 229 -11.22 10.33 7.39
C THR A 229 -11.56 11.23 8.56
N LEU A 230 -12.23 12.35 8.30
CA LEU A 230 -12.62 13.30 9.33
C LEU A 230 -13.52 12.65 10.41
N VAL A 231 -14.40 11.73 10.02
CA VAL A 231 -15.33 11.05 10.93
C VAL A 231 -14.60 10.20 11.97
N SER A 232 -13.41 9.72 11.67
CA SER A 232 -12.62 8.89 12.58
C SER A 232 -11.94 9.69 13.70
N LEU A 233 -11.92 11.03 13.61
CA LEU A 233 -11.23 11.91 14.55
C LEU A 233 -12.16 12.59 15.55
N ASN A 234 -11.65 12.78 16.76
CA ASN A 234 -12.19 13.66 17.80
C ASN A 234 -11.04 14.23 18.64
N LYS A 235 -11.33 15.18 19.53
CA LYS A 235 -10.32 15.85 20.37
C LYS A 235 -9.48 14.88 21.23
N SER A 236 -10.10 13.83 21.75
CA SER A 236 -9.40 12.84 22.57
C SER A 236 -8.41 12.02 21.72
N LYS A 237 -8.86 11.55 20.56
CA LYS A 237 -8.01 10.81 19.61
C LYS A 237 -6.83 11.67 19.13
N VAL A 238 -7.06 12.94 18.78
CA VAL A 238 -5.99 13.86 18.37
C VAL A 238 -4.91 13.99 19.45
N LYS A 239 -5.29 14.11 20.73
CA LYS A 239 -4.33 14.17 21.83
C LYS A 239 -3.51 12.87 21.96
N LYS A 240 -4.13 11.70 21.78
CA LYS A 240 -3.40 10.41 21.76
C LYS A 240 -2.41 10.34 20.61
N LEU A 241 -2.81 10.77 19.40
CA LEU A 241 -1.92 10.82 18.24
C LEU A 241 -0.70 11.73 18.47
N ALA A 242 -0.91 12.91 19.07
CA ALA A 242 0.18 13.82 19.40
C ALA A 242 1.18 13.21 20.39
N LYS A 243 0.67 12.50 21.41
CA LYS A 243 1.50 11.81 22.42
C LYS A 243 2.39 10.73 21.79
N SER A 244 1.90 10.07 20.76
CA SER A 244 2.63 9.04 20.01
C SER A 244 3.55 9.61 18.92
N LYS A 245 3.84 10.92 18.92
CA LYS A 245 4.66 11.62 17.92
C LYS A 245 4.10 11.63 16.49
N CYS A 246 2.80 11.56 16.33
CA CYS A 246 2.17 11.87 15.05
C CYS A 246 2.45 13.34 14.69
N TYR A 247 3.05 13.59 13.52
CA TYR A 247 3.38 14.95 13.10
C TYR A 247 2.58 15.44 11.89
N LEU A 248 1.96 14.54 11.10
CA LEU A 248 1.15 14.91 9.94
C LEU A 248 0.04 13.90 9.70
N LEU A 249 -1.16 14.40 9.39
CA LEU A 249 -2.29 13.60 8.91
C LEU A 249 -2.78 14.11 7.57
N SER A 250 -2.92 13.22 6.60
CA SER A 250 -3.56 13.52 5.32
C SER A 250 -5.05 13.19 5.43
N LEU A 251 -5.89 14.22 5.31
CA LEU A 251 -7.33 14.16 5.52
C LEU A 251 -8.09 14.15 4.20
N GLY A 252 -8.96 13.18 3.99
CA GLY A 252 -9.93 13.22 2.89
C GLY A 252 -11.02 14.25 3.22
N VAL A 253 -10.88 15.46 2.68
CA VAL A 253 -11.91 16.52 2.72
C VAL A 253 -12.86 16.39 1.55
N GLU A 254 -12.35 15.95 0.42
CA GLU A 254 -13.02 15.62 -0.84
C GLU A 254 -13.59 16.85 -1.54
N HIS A 255 -14.60 17.50 -0.98
CA HIS A 255 -15.22 18.67 -1.59
C HIS A 255 -15.75 19.64 -0.54
N ILE A 256 -15.67 20.94 -0.80
CA ILE A 256 -16.15 21.99 0.13
C ILE A 256 -17.62 22.38 -0.07
N ASP A 257 -18.23 22.05 -1.21
CA ASP A 257 -19.62 22.34 -1.47
C ASP A 257 -20.50 21.13 -1.07
N SER A 258 -21.37 21.34 -0.10
CA SER A 258 -22.27 20.30 0.42
C SER A 258 -23.36 19.86 -0.59
N THR A 259 -23.53 20.60 -1.69
CA THR A 259 -24.48 20.27 -2.77
C THR A 259 -23.91 19.24 -3.73
N VAL A 260 -22.59 19.10 -3.79
CA VAL A 260 -21.91 18.11 -4.61
C VAL A 260 -22.01 16.72 -3.96
N LYS A 261 -22.57 15.77 -4.68
CA LYS A 261 -22.78 14.40 -4.17
C LYS A 261 -21.51 13.57 -4.29
N ILE A 262 -20.72 13.49 -3.23
CA ILE A 262 -19.48 12.70 -3.15
C ILE A 262 -19.63 11.42 -2.30
N GLY A 263 -20.84 11.06 -1.91
CA GLY A 263 -21.08 9.89 -1.04
C GLY A 263 -20.70 10.08 0.45
N LYS A 264 -19.98 11.15 0.80
CA LYS A 264 -19.67 11.53 2.19
C LYS A 264 -20.24 12.90 2.50
N LYS A 265 -20.92 13.02 3.63
CA LYS A 265 -21.31 14.34 4.16
C LYS A 265 -20.18 14.88 5.02
N ILE A 266 -19.69 16.07 4.69
CA ILE A 266 -18.70 16.79 5.48
C ILE A 266 -19.42 17.68 6.48
N ASP A 267 -19.10 17.50 7.74
CA ASP A 267 -19.47 18.42 8.81
C ASP A 267 -18.36 19.48 8.94
N TYR A 268 -18.60 20.67 8.37
CA TYR A 268 -17.61 21.76 8.35
C TYR A 268 -17.29 22.27 9.75
N GLN A 269 -18.26 22.29 10.66
CA GLN A 269 -18.00 22.70 12.04
C GLN A 269 -17.09 21.69 12.74
N LYS A 270 -17.29 20.41 12.47
CA LYS A 270 -16.39 19.35 12.94
C LYS A 270 -15.02 19.47 12.31
N LEU A 271 -14.91 19.72 10.99
CA LEU A 271 -13.65 19.91 10.29
C LEU A 271 -12.84 21.05 10.92
N GLU A 272 -13.44 22.23 11.08
CA GLU A 272 -12.80 23.39 11.68
C GLU A 272 -12.29 23.09 13.10
N ASN A 273 -13.14 22.47 13.93
CA ASN A 273 -12.77 22.09 15.30
C ASN A 273 -11.62 21.08 15.35
N ILE A 274 -11.58 20.12 14.42
CA ILE A 274 -10.50 19.14 14.32
C ILE A 274 -9.22 19.81 13.84
N LEU A 275 -9.26 20.65 12.80
CA LEU A 275 -8.08 21.39 12.32
C LEU A 275 -7.46 22.28 13.42
N LYS A 276 -8.29 23.03 14.17
CA LYS A 276 -7.82 23.79 15.33
C LYS A 276 -7.18 22.89 16.39
N CYS A 277 -7.76 21.71 16.62
CA CYS A 277 -7.23 20.76 17.59
C CYS A 277 -5.90 20.16 17.13
N LEU A 278 -5.75 19.79 15.85
CA LEU A 278 -4.51 19.29 15.27
C LEU A 278 -3.40 20.34 15.40
N ASN A 279 -3.67 21.57 14.96
CA ASN A 279 -2.71 22.67 15.05
C ASN A 279 -2.26 22.94 16.51
N LYS A 280 -3.20 22.97 17.47
CA LYS A 280 -2.88 23.12 18.90
C LYS A 280 -1.99 22.01 19.46
N ASN A 281 -2.00 20.84 18.85
CA ASN A 281 -1.20 19.68 19.24
C ASN A 281 0.02 19.46 18.31
N ASN A 282 0.41 20.46 17.52
CA ASN A 282 1.53 20.42 16.59
C ASN A 282 1.47 19.26 15.57
N ILE A 283 0.26 18.89 15.15
CA ILE A 283 0.04 17.93 14.06
C ILE A 283 -0.34 18.71 12.81
N PHE A 284 0.49 18.65 11.77
CA PHE A 284 0.18 19.21 10.46
C PHE A 284 -0.99 18.45 9.83
N SER A 285 -1.80 19.16 9.06
CA SER A 285 -2.89 18.56 8.28
C SER A 285 -2.71 18.88 6.80
N LEU A 286 -2.84 17.85 5.95
CA LEU A 286 -2.87 17.96 4.51
C LEU A 286 -4.28 17.55 4.03
N GLY A 287 -5.03 18.49 3.43
CA GLY A 287 -6.34 18.21 2.90
C GLY A 287 -6.29 17.71 1.46
N PHE A 288 -6.95 16.60 1.16
CA PHE A 288 -7.20 16.14 -0.20
C PHE A 288 -8.56 16.61 -0.68
N PHE A 289 -8.59 17.17 -1.88
CA PHE A 289 -9.80 17.68 -2.53
C PHE A 289 -9.94 17.05 -3.92
N ILE A 290 -11.19 16.78 -4.30
CA ILE A 290 -11.56 16.32 -5.63
C ILE A 290 -12.16 17.50 -6.37
N VAL A 291 -11.70 17.73 -7.61
CA VAL A 291 -12.21 18.74 -8.51
C VAL A 291 -12.71 18.08 -9.80
N GLY A 292 -13.69 18.69 -10.47
CA GLY A 292 -14.24 18.17 -11.71
C GLY A 292 -15.34 17.12 -11.52
N LEU A 293 -15.97 17.09 -10.36
CA LEU A 293 -17.16 16.26 -10.13
C LEU A 293 -18.38 16.84 -10.86
N GLU A 294 -19.38 15.98 -11.12
CA GLU A 294 -20.64 16.41 -11.68
C GLU A 294 -21.28 17.50 -10.80
N ASN A 295 -21.67 18.62 -11.41
CA ASN A 295 -22.17 19.84 -10.76
C ASN A 295 -21.14 20.63 -9.93
N ASP A 296 -19.84 20.37 -10.14
CA ASP A 296 -18.79 21.19 -9.53
C ASP A 296 -18.82 22.63 -10.13
N ASN A 297 -18.79 23.62 -9.25
CA ASN A 297 -18.83 25.02 -9.66
C ASN A 297 -17.52 25.72 -9.29
N TYR A 298 -16.67 25.93 -10.30
CA TYR A 298 -15.34 26.54 -10.17
C TYR A 298 -15.34 28.04 -9.82
N GLN A 299 -16.51 28.66 -9.66
CA GLN A 299 -16.64 30.09 -9.34
C GLN A 299 -16.89 30.35 -7.84
N LYS A 300 -16.89 29.33 -7.01
CA LYS A 300 -17.07 29.45 -5.56
C LYS A 300 -15.80 29.23 -4.77
#